data_2356efa47902b0519134170eb89b7d8e
#
_entry.id   2356efa47902b0519134170eb89b7d8e
#
_cell.length_a   1.000
_cell.length_b   1.000
_cell.length_c   1.000
_cell.angle_alpha   90.00
_cell.angle_beta   90.00
_cell.angle_gamma   90.00
#
_symmetry.space_group_name_H-M   'P 1'
#
loop_
_entity.id
_entity.type
_entity.pdbx_description
1 polymer ?
#
loop_
_entity_poly.entity_id
_entity_poly.type
_entity_poly.pdbx_seq_one_letter_code
_entity_poly.pdbx_strand_id
1 'polypeptide(L)'
;PKQNGFTVQNLEMTLDGKVDPYFKGQANIVLQIDPDGETIIEAEEAFLETISLPWNLQVKAGQYYTQFGRINPTHPHTWDFVDQPLVIGRFLGPDGLRNPGAQVSWLAPTPFYSELFLSLQNSGGETATSFRDAAGTELITQHPGVDTSVENAGDMLYSPRYVMSFDLGDEHTLVLGGSGAFGPNASGPDGRTAIYGADLFYKWKSRNHD
;
A
#
# COMPACT_ATOMS: atom_id res chain seq x y z
N PRO A 1 -11.98 -8.06 -25.47
CA PRO A 1 -13.42 -8.20 -25.71
C PRO A 1 -14.12 -8.42 -24.39
N LYS A 2 -15.20 -7.69 -24.10
CA LYS A 2 -16.03 -7.95 -22.92
C LYS A 2 -16.65 -9.34 -23.10
N GLN A 3 -16.29 -10.27 -22.24
CA GLN A 3 -16.95 -11.57 -22.20
C GLN A 3 -18.36 -11.38 -21.60
N ASN A 4 -19.38 -11.91 -22.30
CA ASN A 4 -20.72 -12.01 -21.76
C ASN A 4 -20.81 -13.30 -20.95
N GLY A 5 -21.26 -13.22 -19.70
CA GLY A 5 -21.43 -14.40 -18.86
C GLY A 5 -20.84 -14.24 -17.46
N PHE A 6 -20.75 -15.35 -16.74
CA PHE A 6 -20.13 -15.38 -15.42
C PHE A 6 -18.62 -15.57 -15.58
N THR A 7 -17.83 -14.79 -14.85
CA THR A 7 -16.37 -14.91 -14.78
C THR A 7 -15.93 -15.01 -13.33
N VAL A 8 -14.90 -15.80 -13.06
CA VAL A 8 -14.18 -15.76 -11.78
C VAL A 8 -13.16 -14.63 -11.92
N GLN A 9 -13.30 -13.58 -11.13
CA GLN A 9 -12.41 -12.42 -11.18
C GLN A 9 -11.05 -12.76 -10.58
N ASN A 10 -11.04 -13.25 -9.35
CA ASN A 10 -9.85 -13.73 -8.66
C ASN A 10 -10.21 -14.71 -7.55
N LEU A 11 -9.24 -15.51 -7.14
CA LEU A 11 -9.25 -16.30 -5.93
C LEU A 11 -8.06 -15.86 -5.07
N GLU A 12 -8.34 -15.34 -3.89
CA GLU A 12 -7.32 -14.87 -2.96
C GLU A 12 -7.14 -15.87 -1.82
N MET A 13 -5.90 -16.22 -1.54
CA MET A 13 -5.52 -17.09 -0.43
C MET A 13 -4.63 -16.29 0.53
N THR A 14 -5.11 -16.10 1.75
CA THR A 14 -4.35 -15.47 2.82
C THR A 14 -3.81 -16.52 3.78
N LEU A 15 -2.52 -16.49 4.01
CA LEU A 15 -1.81 -17.25 5.03
C LEU A 15 -1.27 -16.27 6.07
N ASP A 16 -1.72 -16.37 7.31
CA ASP A 16 -1.22 -15.55 8.39
C ASP A 16 -0.95 -16.39 9.65
N GLY A 17 0.02 -15.98 10.45
CA GLY A 17 0.34 -16.68 11.67
C GLY A 17 1.58 -16.16 12.39
N LYS A 18 1.72 -16.56 13.64
CA LYS A 18 2.94 -16.33 14.43
C LYS A 18 4.02 -17.31 13.97
N VAL A 19 5.16 -16.80 13.54
CA VAL A 19 6.34 -17.59 13.19
C VAL A 19 7.08 -18.03 14.46
N ASP A 20 7.18 -17.09 15.40
CA ASP A 20 7.79 -17.30 16.73
C ASP A 20 7.20 -16.26 17.74
N PRO A 21 7.71 -16.17 18.99
CA PRO A 21 7.23 -15.18 19.95
C PRO A 21 7.46 -13.72 19.57
N TYR A 22 8.33 -13.44 18.61
CA TYR A 22 8.74 -12.09 18.23
C TYR A 22 8.16 -11.62 16.89
N PHE A 23 7.83 -12.56 16.00
CA PHE A 23 7.40 -12.27 14.64
C PHE A 23 6.09 -12.96 14.27
N LYS A 24 5.27 -12.24 13.53
CA LYS A 24 4.17 -12.80 12.76
C LYS A 24 4.48 -12.65 11.26
N GLY A 25 3.97 -13.56 10.46
CA GLY A 25 4.06 -13.53 9.00
C GLY A 25 2.69 -13.46 8.37
N GLN A 26 2.63 -12.84 7.20
CA GLN A 26 1.46 -12.85 6.32
C GLN A 26 1.91 -13.04 4.88
N ALA A 27 1.14 -13.84 4.13
CA ALA A 27 1.27 -13.93 2.68
C ALA A 27 -0.12 -13.97 2.04
N ASN A 28 -0.33 -13.12 1.05
CA ASN A 28 -1.53 -13.08 0.21
C ASN A 28 -1.12 -13.51 -1.20
N ILE A 29 -1.74 -14.60 -1.68
CA ILE A 29 -1.52 -15.16 -3.00
C ILE A 29 -2.81 -15.04 -3.77
N VAL A 30 -2.76 -14.40 -4.93
CA VAL A 30 -3.92 -14.18 -5.80
C VAL A 30 -3.75 -15.04 -7.05
N LEU A 31 -4.81 -15.77 -7.39
CA LEU A 31 -4.96 -16.48 -8.65
C LEU A 31 -5.98 -15.72 -9.49
N GLN A 32 -5.56 -15.28 -10.67
CA GLN A 32 -6.42 -14.57 -11.62
C GLN A 32 -6.50 -15.37 -12.92
N ILE A 33 -7.61 -15.23 -13.61
CA ILE A 33 -7.75 -15.73 -14.99
C ILE A 33 -7.72 -14.52 -15.89
N ASP A 34 -6.73 -14.46 -16.76
CA ASP A 34 -6.58 -13.36 -17.71
C ASP A 34 -7.66 -13.42 -18.83
N PRO A 35 -7.76 -12.39 -19.69
CA PRO A 35 -8.72 -12.37 -20.81
C PRO A 35 -8.51 -13.49 -21.83
N ASP A 36 -7.33 -14.09 -21.88
CA ASP A 36 -6.96 -15.19 -22.78
C ASP A 36 -7.27 -16.57 -22.14
N GLY A 37 -7.69 -16.58 -20.88
CA GLY A 37 -8.06 -17.79 -20.13
C GLY A 37 -6.90 -18.46 -19.42
N GLU A 38 -5.76 -17.82 -19.34
CA GLU A 38 -4.59 -18.33 -18.62
C GLU A 38 -4.66 -17.98 -17.12
N THR A 39 -4.12 -18.84 -16.29
CA THR A 39 -4.07 -18.61 -14.84
C THR A 39 -2.78 -17.90 -14.48
N ILE A 40 -2.90 -16.70 -13.94
CA ILE A 40 -1.80 -15.92 -13.37
C ILE A 40 -1.80 -16.13 -11.86
N ILE A 41 -0.64 -16.39 -11.28
CA ILE A 41 -0.44 -16.50 -9.83
C ILE A 41 0.47 -15.35 -9.41
N GLU A 42 -0.02 -14.54 -8.49
CA GLU A 42 0.71 -13.38 -7.98
C GLU A 42 0.84 -13.46 -6.46
N ALA A 43 2.06 -13.24 -5.95
CA ALA A 43 2.28 -12.99 -4.54
C ALA A 43 2.00 -11.49 -4.26
N GLU A 44 0.79 -11.18 -3.87
CA GLU A 44 0.38 -9.80 -3.65
C GLU A 44 1.07 -9.18 -2.44
N GLU A 45 1.09 -9.90 -1.32
CA GLU A 45 1.86 -9.54 -0.14
C GLU A 45 2.61 -10.75 0.42
N ALA A 46 3.81 -10.52 0.93
CA ALA A 46 4.58 -11.51 1.69
C ALA A 46 5.53 -10.77 2.62
N PHE A 47 5.22 -10.71 3.91
CA PHE A 47 6.02 -9.97 4.87
C PHE A 47 6.07 -10.62 6.26
N LEU A 48 7.10 -10.24 7.00
CA LEU A 48 7.21 -10.47 8.44
C LEU A 48 7.05 -9.15 9.18
N GLU A 49 6.45 -9.22 10.35
CA GLU A 49 6.22 -8.07 11.22
C GLU A 49 6.53 -8.41 12.67
N THR A 50 7.18 -7.50 13.39
CA THR A 50 7.48 -7.69 14.81
C THR A 50 6.22 -7.57 15.65
N ILE A 51 6.07 -8.45 16.66
CA ILE A 51 4.88 -8.45 17.54
C ILE A 51 5.06 -7.50 18.71
N SER A 52 6.29 -7.43 19.24
CA SER A 52 6.56 -6.66 20.46
C SER A 52 7.96 -6.08 20.42
N LEU A 53 8.04 -4.78 20.22
CA LEU A 53 9.26 -4.01 20.39
C LEU A 53 9.05 -2.96 21.50
N PRO A 54 10.11 -2.54 22.19
CA PRO A 54 10.02 -1.48 23.18
C PRO A 54 9.58 -0.16 22.52
N TRP A 55 9.07 0.77 23.33
CA TRP A 55 8.65 2.12 22.93
C TRP A 55 7.51 2.17 21.89
N ASN A 56 6.68 1.14 21.83
CA ASN A 56 5.57 1.01 20.86
C ASN A 56 6.04 1.07 19.40
N LEU A 57 7.24 0.59 19.13
CA LEU A 57 7.76 0.45 17.79
C LEU A 57 7.30 -0.88 17.18
N GLN A 58 7.10 -0.86 15.86
CA GLN A 58 6.88 -2.05 15.05
C GLN A 58 7.73 -1.95 13.78
N VAL A 59 8.26 -3.08 13.33
CA VAL A 59 9.01 -3.19 12.08
C VAL A 59 8.36 -4.25 11.22
N LYS A 60 8.11 -3.91 9.96
CA LYS A 60 7.61 -4.80 8.91
C LYS A 60 8.65 -4.88 7.81
N ALA A 61 8.89 -6.06 7.24
CA ALA A 61 9.80 -6.24 6.11
C ALA A 61 9.28 -7.33 5.17
N GLY A 62 9.40 -7.09 3.87
CA GLY A 62 8.89 -7.94 2.80
C GLY A 62 8.18 -7.13 1.74
N GLN A 63 7.29 -7.76 1.00
CA GLN A 63 6.41 -7.10 0.03
C GLN A 63 5.06 -6.78 0.69
N TYR A 64 4.67 -5.51 0.66
CA TYR A 64 3.45 -5.04 1.32
C TYR A 64 2.93 -3.77 0.66
N TYR A 65 1.62 -3.50 0.82
CA TYR A 65 1.01 -2.24 0.41
C TYR A 65 1.56 -1.07 1.21
N THR A 66 2.02 -0.05 0.50
CA THR A 66 2.54 1.18 1.11
C THR A 66 1.45 1.88 1.91
N GLN A 67 1.80 2.35 3.09
CA GLN A 67 0.92 3.17 3.91
C GLN A 67 0.78 4.58 3.29
N PHE A 68 -0.09 4.70 2.26
CA PHE A 68 -0.38 5.97 1.60
C PHE A 68 -1.90 6.17 1.51
N GLY A 69 -2.42 7.18 2.20
CA GLY A 69 -3.86 7.36 2.35
C GLY A 69 -4.52 6.19 3.09
N ARG A 70 -5.82 6.25 3.25
CA ARG A 70 -6.60 5.20 3.93
C ARG A 70 -6.81 3.96 3.06
N ILE A 71 -6.90 4.14 1.75
CA ILE A 71 -7.34 3.09 0.82
C ILE A 71 -6.19 2.22 0.32
N ASN A 72 -5.03 2.81 -0.01
CA ASN A 72 -3.93 2.05 -0.61
C ASN A 72 -3.49 0.81 0.21
N PRO A 73 -3.42 0.84 1.56
CA PRO A 73 -3.04 -0.34 2.33
C PRO A 73 -4.18 -1.36 2.54
N THR A 74 -5.29 -1.25 1.82
CA THR A 74 -6.45 -2.14 1.97
C THR A 74 -6.75 -2.88 0.68
N HIS A 75 -7.16 -4.16 0.80
CA HIS A 75 -7.54 -4.98 -0.34
C HIS A 75 -8.90 -4.60 -0.91
N PRO A 76 -9.14 -4.78 -2.22
CA PRO A 76 -10.40 -4.38 -2.89
C PRO A 76 -11.67 -4.92 -2.23
N HIS A 77 -11.65 -6.14 -1.72
CA HIS A 77 -12.82 -6.76 -1.07
C HIS A 77 -13.18 -6.13 0.29
N THR A 78 -12.31 -5.27 0.83
CA THR A 78 -12.56 -4.54 2.10
C THR A 78 -12.94 -3.07 1.88
N TRP A 79 -13.01 -2.61 0.63
CA TRP A 79 -13.37 -1.23 0.33
C TRP A 79 -14.85 -0.97 0.62
N ASP A 80 -15.13 0.25 1.07
CA ASP A 80 -16.52 0.73 1.28
C ASP A 80 -17.22 1.01 -0.07
N PHE A 81 -16.51 0.95 -1.21
CA PHE A 81 -16.96 1.29 -2.56
C PHE A 81 -16.63 0.14 -3.53
N VAL A 82 -17.27 0.15 -4.68
CA VAL A 82 -17.09 -0.88 -5.74
C VAL A 82 -15.70 -0.80 -6.39
N ASP A 83 -15.14 0.41 -6.47
CA ASP A 83 -13.86 0.70 -7.08
C ASP A 83 -13.01 1.65 -6.21
N GLN A 84 -11.71 1.67 -6.47
CA GLN A 84 -10.82 2.59 -5.77
C GLN A 84 -11.05 4.04 -6.23
N PRO A 85 -10.77 5.03 -5.36
CA PRO A 85 -10.79 6.43 -5.75
C PRO A 85 -9.88 6.68 -6.95
N LEU A 86 -10.38 7.42 -7.95
CA LEU A 86 -9.65 7.71 -9.19
C LEU A 86 -8.25 8.29 -8.95
N VAL A 87 -8.08 9.08 -7.90
CA VAL A 87 -6.78 9.66 -7.52
C VAL A 87 -5.76 8.58 -7.16
N ILE A 88 -6.17 7.52 -6.44
CA ILE A 88 -5.30 6.40 -6.10
C ILE A 88 -4.88 5.67 -7.39
N GLY A 89 -5.84 5.24 -8.20
CA GLY A 89 -5.56 4.53 -9.46
C GLY A 89 -4.70 5.33 -10.44
N ARG A 90 -4.83 6.66 -10.46
CA ARG A 90 -4.03 7.53 -11.33
C ARG A 90 -2.59 7.71 -10.89
N PHE A 91 -2.35 7.83 -9.58
CA PHE A 91 -1.01 8.12 -9.05
C PHE A 91 -0.26 6.89 -8.56
N LEU A 92 -0.99 5.89 -8.04
CA LEU A 92 -0.38 4.71 -7.46
C LEU A 92 -0.58 3.44 -8.31
N GLY A 93 -1.37 3.54 -9.38
CA GLY A 93 -1.68 2.43 -10.28
C GLY A 93 -2.97 1.67 -9.91
N PRO A 94 -3.47 0.83 -10.83
CA PRO A 94 -4.71 0.09 -10.63
C PRO A 94 -4.63 -0.89 -9.45
N ASP A 95 -3.44 -1.45 -9.20
CA ASP A 95 -3.17 -2.41 -8.12
C ASP A 95 -2.61 -1.73 -6.86
N GLY A 96 -2.61 -0.39 -6.84
CA GLY A 96 -2.04 0.40 -5.74
C GLY A 96 -0.51 0.36 -5.69
N LEU A 97 0.06 1.10 -4.75
CA LEU A 97 1.50 1.13 -4.51
C LEU A 97 1.89 0.02 -3.53
N ARG A 98 2.67 -0.94 -4.01
CA ARG A 98 3.03 -2.16 -3.31
C ARG A 98 4.38 -2.66 -3.79
N ASN A 99 5.38 -2.65 -2.95
CA ASN A 99 6.73 -3.07 -3.30
C ASN A 99 7.45 -3.75 -2.13
N PRO A 100 8.48 -4.55 -2.41
CA PRO A 100 9.38 -5.05 -1.38
C PRO A 100 10.11 -3.90 -0.67
N GLY A 101 10.26 -4.04 0.65
CA GLY A 101 10.95 -3.05 1.46
C GLY A 101 10.84 -3.29 2.95
N ALA A 102 11.06 -2.23 3.72
CA ALA A 102 10.91 -2.22 5.17
C ALA A 102 10.13 -0.99 5.62
N GLN A 103 9.35 -1.16 6.68
CA GLN A 103 8.58 -0.12 7.34
C GLN A 103 8.85 -0.13 8.83
N VAL A 104 8.98 1.04 9.39
CA VAL A 104 8.93 1.24 10.85
C VAL A 104 7.66 2.01 11.16
N SER A 105 6.88 1.55 12.13
CA SER A 105 5.82 2.35 12.70
C SER A 105 6.06 2.65 14.18
N TRP A 106 5.52 3.76 14.64
CA TRP A 106 5.59 4.21 16.01
C TRP A 106 4.24 4.71 16.49
N LEU A 107 3.66 3.97 17.43
CA LEU A 107 2.45 4.38 18.11
C LEU A 107 2.83 5.36 19.23
N ALA A 108 2.54 6.63 19.02
CA ALA A 108 2.89 7.70 19.96
C ALA A 108 2.05 7.57 21.25
N PRO A 109 2.64 7.83 22.42
CA PRO A 109 1.95 7.75 23.72
C PRO A 109 1.08 8.99 23.96
N THR A 110 0.08 9.21 23.12
CA THR A 110 -0.89 10.31 23.20
C THR A 110 -2.22 9.83 23.78
N PRO A 111 -3.09 10.73 24.29
CA PRO A 111 -4.41 10.35 24.79
C PRO A 111 -5.41 9.94 23.69
N PHE A 112 -5.03 10.07 22.44
CA PHE A 112 -5.78 9.64 21.25
C PHE A 112 -4.87 8.76 20.39
N TYR A 113 -5.43 7.96 19.51
CA TYR A 113 -4.61 7.17 18.57
C TYR A 113 -3.79 8.09 17.68
N SER A 114 -2.50 7.87 17.65
CA SER A 114 -1.54 8.65 16.88
C SER A 114 -0.38 7.76 16.46
N GLU A 115 -0.22 7.50 15.16
CA GLU A 115 0.79 6.60 14.64
C GLU A 115 1.52 7.20 13.44
N LEU A 116 2.84 7.10 13.48
CA LEU A 116 3.74 7.48 12.40
C LEU A 116 4.26 6.22 11.71
N PHE A 117 4.17 6.17 10.39
CA PHE A 117 4.73 5.14 9.52
C PHE A 117 5.83 5.75 8.66
N LEU A 118 6.94 5.04 8.54
CA LEU A 118 8.03 5.37 7.63
C LEU A 118 8.38 4.12 6.83
N SER A 119 8.03 4.12 5.55
CA SER A 119 8.34 3.02 4.63
C SER A 119 9.51 3.39 3.73
N LEU A 120 10.36 2.40 3.49
CA LEU A 120 11.44 2.42 2.53
C LEU A 120 11.29 1.19 1.64
N GLN A 121 10.94 1.39 0.38
CA GLN A 121 10.61 0.32 -0.56
C GLN A 121 11.36 0.49 -1.87
N ASN A 122 11.44 -0.55 -2.68
CA ASN A 122 11.95 -0.43 -4.04
C ASN A 122 11.10 0.56 -4.83
N SER A 123 11.73 1.43 -5.60
CA SER A 123 11.04 2.40 -6.46
C SER A 123 10.64 1.85 -7.82
N GLY A 124 11.11 0.65 -8.18
CA GLY A 124 10.83 -0.04 -9.43
C GLY A 124 9.87 -1.21 -9.26
N GLY A 125 9.25 -1.61 -10.37
CA GLY A 125 8.30 -2.73 -10.41
C GLY A 125 6.94 -2.31 -10.96
N GLU A 126 6.10 -3.28 -11.28
CA GLU A 126 4.77 -3.08 -11.90
C GLU A 126 3.81 -2.25 -11.06
N THR A 127 4.02 -2.20 -9.75
CA THR A 127 3.20 -1.47 -8.78
C THR A 127 3.81 -0.13 -8.34
N ALA A 128 4.76 0.41 -9.12
CA ALA A 128 5.42 1.69 -8.86
C ALA A 128 5.11 2.74 -9.95
N THR A 129 3.86 2.84 -10.39
CA THR A 129 3.38 3.56 -11.58
C THR A 129 3.90 5.00 -11.70
N SER A 130 3.97 5.78 -10.63
CA SER A 130 4.50 7.14 -10.67
C SER A 130 6.00 7.25 -10.44
N PHE A 131 6.69 6.13 -10.33
CA PHE A 131 8.13 6.05 -10.03
C PHE A 131 8.88 5.32 -11.16
N ARG A 132 9.67 4.31 -10.86
CA ARG A 132 10.42 3.52 -11.85
C ARG A 132 9.62 2.27 -12.26
N ASP A 133 8.45 2.46 -12.84
CA ASP A 133 7.62 1.37 -13.35
C ASP A 133 8.33 0.68 -14.53
N ALA A 134 8.61 -0.60 -14.39
CA ALA A 134 9.25 -1.39 -15.44
C ALA A 134 8.27 -1.80 -16.56
N ALA A 135 6.96 -1.80 -16.30
CA ALA A 135 5.94 -2.21 -17.26
C ALA A 135 5.62 -1.14 -18.32
N GLY A 136 6.24 0.06 -18.18
CA GLY A 136 6.12 1.11 -19.17
C GLY A 136 4.69 1.45 -19.49
N THR A 137 3.95 1.97 -18.55
CA THR A 137 2.68 2.60 -18.90
C THR A 137 2.97 3.65 -19.98
N GLU A 138 2.40 3.51 -21.15
CA GLU A 138 2.54 4.41 -22.33
C GLU A 138 2.24 5.88 -22.01
N LEU A 139 1.90 6.19 -20.77
CA LEU A 139 1.49 7.51 -20.30
C LEU A 139 2.64 8.41 -19.85
N ILE A 140 3.81 7.87 -19.56
CA ILE A 140 5.00 8.66 -19.23
C ILE A 140 6.11 8.14 -20.13
N THR A 141 6.61 8.98 -21.00
CA THR A 141 7.74 8.70 -21.87
C THR A 141 8.92 8.20 -21.03
N GLN A 142 9.10 6.88 -20.99
CA GLN A 142 10.32 6.31 -20.44
C GLN A 142 11.49 6.85 -21.26
N HIS A 143 12.40 7.53 -20.60
CA HIS A 143 13.62 7.92 -21.26
C HIS A 143 14.44 6.66 -21.54
N PRO A 144 14.77 6.35 -22.81
CA PRO A 144 15.61 5.20 -23.12
C PRO A 144 16.92 5.29 -22.34
N GLY A 145 17.24 4.26 -21.55
CA GLY A 145 18.50 4.19 -20.81
C GLY A 145 18.42 4.64 -19.34
N VAL A 146 17.23 4.92 -18.81
CA VAL A 146 17.10 5.07 -17.35
C VAL A 146 17.16 3.68 -16.72
N ASP A 147 18.18 3.47 -15.89
CA ASP A 147 18.30 2.25 -15.09
C ASP A 147 17.22 2.28 -14.00
N THR A 148 16.38 1.24 -13.96
CA THR A 148 15.32 1.07 -12.95
C THR A 148 15.77 0.21 -11.78
N SER A 149 17.02 -0.28 -11.77
CA SER A 149 17.58 -1.03 -10.66
C SER A 149 17.76 -0.14 -9.42
N VAL A 150 17.66 -0.77 -8.27
CA VAL A 150 17.93 -0.11 -6.98
C VAL A 150 19.37 -0.45 -6.58
N GLU A 151 20.28 0.49 -6.76
CA GLU A 151 21.68 0.31 -6.43
C GLU A 151 22.05 0.95 -5.06
N ASN A 152 21.35 1.98 -4.66
CA ASN A 152 21.64 2.73 -3.44
C ASN A 152 20.38 3.34 -2.82
N ALA A 153 20.51 3.94 -1.64
CA ALA A 153 19.39 4.54 -0.93
C ALA A 153 18.72 5.69 -1.71
N GLY A 154 19.42 6.36 -2.63
CA GLY A 154 18.83 7.39 -3.49
C GLY A 154 17.85 6.84 -4.52
N ASP A 155 17.91 5.54 -4.81
CA ASP A 155 17.05 4.83 -5.75
C ASP A 155 15.81 4.25 -5.09
N MET A 156 15.64 4.43 -3.79
CA MET A 156 14.51 3.91 -3.03
C MET A 156 13.32 4.88 -3.05
N LEU A 157 12.15 4.30 -2.78
CA LEU A 157 10.91 5.01 -2.52
C LEU A 157 10.74 5.21 -1.01
N TYR A 158 10.58 6.46 -0.59
CA TYR A 158 10.32 6.86 0.79
C TYR A 158 8.86 7.25 0.96
N SER A 159 8.15 6.63 1.88
CA SER A 159 6.74 6.96 2.14
C SER A 159 6.49 7.16 3.65
N PRO A 160 6.51 8.42 4.13
CA PRO A 160 6.00 8.76 5.45
C PRO A 160 4.47 8.87 5.45
N ARG A 161 3.83 8.43 6.53
CA ARG A 161 2.41 8.65 6.83
C ARG A 161 2.22 8.92 8.31
N TYR A 162 1.39 9.89 8.63
CA TYR A 162 0.94 10.17 9.99
C TYR A 162 -0.58 10.08 10.07
N VAL A 163 -1.07 9.32 11.05
CA VAL A 163 -2.51 9.09 11.26
C VAL A 163 -2.88 9.45 12.69
N MET A 164 -4.01 10.12 12.83
CA MET A 164 -4.65 10.43 14.12
C MET A 164 -6.10 9.96 14.09
N SER A 165 -6.59 9.45 15.22
CA SER A 165 -8.00 9.10 15.40
C SER A 165 -8.52 9.68 16.71
N PHE A 166 -9.70 10.31 16.63
CA PHE A 166 -10.36 10.97 17.74
C PHE A 166 -11.75 10.38 17.94
N ASP A 167 -12.03 9.91 19.13
CA ASP A 167 -13.38 9.54 19.53
C ASP A 167 -14.12 10.79 19.99
N LEU A 168 -15.16 11.16 19.27
CA LEU A 168 -16.01 12.32 19.54
C LEU A 168 -17.29 11.86 20.26
N GLY A 169 -17.14 11.37 21.48
CA GLY A 169 -18.18 10.66 22.23
C GLY A 169 -18.25 9.19 21.84
N ASP A 170 -19.34 8.51 22.23
CA ASP A 170 -19.44 7.05 22.11
C ASP A 170 -19.90 6.56 20.70
N GLU A 171 -20.36 7.47 19.86
CA GLU A 171 -20.96 7.12 18.57
C GLU A 171 -20.15 7.62 17.35
N HIS A 172 -19.20 8.51 17.58
CA HIS A 172 -18.50 9.21 16.49
C HIS A 172 -17.00 9.01 16.57
N THR A 173 -16.38 8.70 15.43
CA THR A 173 -14.93 8.62 15.30
C THR A 173 -14.49 9.45 14.11
N LEU A 174 -13.48 10.28 14.28
CA LEU A 174 -12.85 11.06 13.22
C LEU A 174 -11.41 10.59 13.04
N VAL A 175 -11.04 10.18 11.85
CA VAL A 175 -9.67 9.80 11.49
C VAL A 175 -9.12 10.81 10.48
N LEU A 176 -7.92 11.31 10.75
CA LEU A 176 -7.18 12.22 9.88
C LEU A 176 -5.85 11.60 9.52
N GLY A 177 -5.47 11.68 8.25
CA GLY A 177 -4.19 11.17 7.77
C GLY A 177 -3.49 12.14 6.82
N GLY A 178 -2.17 12.20 6.92
CA GLY A 178 -1.29 12.85 5.97
C GLY A 178 -0.25 11.86 5.47
N SER A 179 0.00 11.84 4.16
CA SER A 179 0.93 10.89 3.52
C SER A 179 1.83 11.58 2.51
N GLY A 180 3.01 11.04 2.31
CA GLY A 180 3.93 11.39 1.24
C GLY A 180 4.48 10.16 0.56
N ALA A 181 4.87 10.29 -0.70
CA ALA A 181 5.65 9.29 -1.43
C ALA A 181 6.69 10.02 -2.29
N PHE A 182 7.96 9.69 -2.11
CA PHE A 182 9.10 10.38 -2.70
C PHE A 182 10.10 9.38 -3.24
N GLY A 183 10.43 9.47 -4.51
CA GLY A 183 11.38 8.56 -5.12
C GLY A 183 11.82 8.99 -6.51
N PRO A 184 12.78 8.30 -7.11
CA PRO A 184 13.14 8.51 -8.49
C PRO A 184 12.04 8.06 -9.43
N ASN A 185 11.99 8.63 -10.63
CA ASN A 185 11.06 8.23 -11.68
C ASN A 185 11.81 7.95 -13.01
N ALA A 186 11.07 7.44 -13.99
CA ALA A 186 11.63 7.06 -15.28
C ALA A 186 11.71 8.22 -16.29
N SER A 187 11.55 9.48 -15.88
CA SER A 187 11.61 10.63 -16.80
C SER A 187 13.02 11.09 -17.17
N GLY A 188 14.03 10.58 -16.49
CA GLY A 188 15.44 10.90 -16.74
C GLY A 188 16.34 10.46 -15.57
N PRO A 189 17.69 10.56 -15.73
CA PRO A 189 18.63 10.13 -14.68
C PRO A 189 18.42 10.78 -13.32
N ASP A 190 18.01 12.05 -13.32
CA ASP A 190 17.73 12.83 -12.12
C ASP A 190 16.21 13.02 -11.87
N GLY A 191 15.38 12.30 -12.62
CA GLY A 191 13.92 12.39 -12.52
C GLY A 191 13.41 11.95 -11.15
N ARG A 192 12.58 12.78 -10.51
CA ARG A 192 12.00 12.47 -9.20
C ARG A 192 10.51 12.77 -9.17
N THR A 193 9.79 11.96 -8.44
CA THR A 193 8.37 12.14 -8.14
C THR A 193 8.18 12.45 -6.66
N ALA A 194 7.30 13.40 -6.37
CA ALA A 194 6.83 13.71 -5.03
C ALA A 194 5.30 13.76 -5.04
N ILE A 195 4.66 12.88 -4.28
CA ILE A 195 3.21 12.83 -4.13
C ILE A 195 2.87 13.12 -2.68
N TYR A 196 1.90 13.99 -2.47
CA TYR A 196 1.36 14.32 -1.15
C TYR A 196 -0.11 13.94 -1.10
N GLY A 197 -0.53 13.38 0.02
CA GLY A 197 -1.91 12.97 0.25
C GLY A 197 -2.41 13.38 1.61
N ALA A 198 -3.70 13.71 1.68
CA ALA A 198 -4.43 13.87 2.92
C ALA A 198 -5.72 13.08 2.84
N ASP A 199 -6.10 12.46 3.93
CA ASP A 199 -7.34 11.72 4.02
C ASP A 199 -8.09 12.05 5.31
N LEU A 200 -9.41 12.01 5.22
CA LEU A 200 -10.34 12.19 6.33
C LEU A 200 -11.38 11.09 6.26
N PHE A 201 -11.59 10.41 7.37
CA PHE A 201 -12.65 9.43 7.52
C PHE A 201 -13.45 9.74 8.78
N TYR A 202 -14.75 9.83 8.60
CA TYR A 202 -15.69 10.01 9.70
C TYR A 202 -16.61 8.80 9.78
N LYS A 203 -16.73 8.21 10.95
CA LYS A 203 -17.60 7.09 11.24
C LYS A 203 -18.61 7.49 12.30
N TRP A 204 -19.87 7.20 12.02
CA TRP A 204 -20.93 7.24 12.98
C TRP A 204 -21.51 5.83 13.19
N LYS A 205 -21.68 5.44 14.43
CA LYS A 205 -22.29 4.17 14.83
C LYS A 205 -23.28 4.42 15.94
N SER A 206 -24.58 4.19 15.68
CA SER A 206 -25.62 4.31 16.69
C SER A 206 -25.45 3.26 17.80
N ARG A 207 -25.72 3.65 19.03
CA ARG A 207 -25.74 2.74 20.18
C ARG A 207 -26.85 1.68 20.12
N ASN A 208 -27.85 1.86 19.28
CA ASN A 208 -29.06 1.03 19.23
C ASN A 208 -28.97 -0.10 18.17
N HIS A 209 -27.80 -0.46 17.69
CA HIS A 209 -27.57 -1.64 16.88
C HIS A 209 -26.97 -2.76 17.74
N ASP A 210 -27.87 -3.54 18.35
CA ASP A 210 -27.62 -4.91 18.78
C ASP A 210 -27.68 -5.85 17.58
#